data_93288992ccd8656dfc48277b6535d087
#
_entry.id   93288992ccd8656dfc48277b6535d087
#
_cell.length_a   1.000
_cell.length_b   1.000
_cell.length_c   1.000
_cell.angle_alpha   90.00
_cell.angle_beta   90.00
_cell.angle_gamma   90.00
#
_symmetry.space_group_name_H-M   'P 1'
#
loop_
_entity.id
_entity.type
_entity.pdbx_description
1 polymer ?
#
loop_
_entity_poly.entity_id
_entity_poly.type
_entity_poly.pdbx_seq_one_letter_code
_entity_poly.pdbx_strand_id
1 'polypeptide(L)'
;MEKAIRKYWPVFVLPTLAAFSVGFIYPFVQGLYLSFCKFTTIKKATFNGFDNYAYALTDSEFWHSFWFTALFTVVSTVLINVIAFAIALALTNKIKGSNFFRTVFFMPNLIGGIVLGYIWQILLNCALSLLEKPLLALNATYGFIGLIILMCWQQIGYMMIIYIAGLQSIPDDYIEAAKIDGATTGQILFRIKIPNVMPSITICTFLTITNGFKLFDQNLALTGGEPAHASEMLALNIYNTFYSRTGPQWKGYGQAKAVIFCIMVIIISMIQLRFTKSKEVQQ
;
A
#
# COMPACT_ATOMS: atom_id res chain seq x y z
N MET A 1 -36.69 4.18 -17.78
CA MET A 1 -35.56 3.52 -17.07
C MET A 1 -35.45 3.98 -15.61
N GLU A 2 -35.44 5.29 -15.30
CA GLU A 2 -35.36 5.83 -13.92
C GLU A 2 -36.42 5.33 -12.95
N LYS A 3 -37.71 5.24 -13.36
CA LYS A 3 -38.80 4.73 -12.49
C LYS A 3 -38.59 3.27 -12.07
N ALA A 4 -38.02 2.43 -12.95
CA ALA A 4 -37.71 1.04 -12.64
C ALA A 4 -36.52 0.96 -11.66
N ILE A 5 -35.47 1.74 -11.89
CA ILE A 5 -34.30 1.82 -10.99
C ILE A 5 -34.77 2.26 -9.59
N ARG A 6 -35.60 3.31 -9.51
CA ARG A 6 -36.11 3.84 -8.24
C ARG A 6 -37.03 2.86 -7.49
N LYS A 7 -37.67 1.92 -8.20
CA LYS A 7 -38.53 0.88 -7.59
C LYS A 7 -37.73 -0.31 -7.10
N TYR A 8 -36.70 -0.73 -7.83
CA TYR A 8 -35.99 -1.99 -7.57
C TYR A 8 -34.59 -1.82 -6.93
N TRP A 9 -34.08 -0.56 -6.79
CA TRP A 9 -32.77 -0.35 -6.17
C TRP A 9 -32.62 -1.03 -4.79
N PRO A 10 -33.65 -1.08 -3.91
CA PRO A 10 -33.45 -1.72 -2.61
C PRO A 10 -33.14 -3.22 -2.72
N VAL A 11 -33.74 -3.91 -3.70
CA VAL A 11 -33.53 -5.35 -3.90
C VAL A 11 -32.07 -5.65 -4.28
N PHE A 12 -31.42 -4.75 -5.02
CA PHE A 12 -30.01 -4.93 -5.43
C PHE A 12 -29.00 -4.35 -4.43
N VAL A 13 -29.35 -3.26 -3.76
CA VAL A 13 -28.41 -2.55 -2.87
C VAL A 13 -28.51 -3.02 -1.42
N LEU A 14 -29.72 -3.33 -0.92
CA LEU A 14 -29.92 -3.72 0.49
C LEU A 14 -29.13 -4.97 0.92
N PRO A 15 -29.06 -6.06 0.13
CA PRO A 15 -28.28 -7.24 0.55
C PRO A 15 -26.78 -6.91 0.70
N THR A 16 -26.23 -6.16 -0.25
CA THR A 16 -24.83 -5.73 -0.21
C THR A 16 -24.58 -4.76 0.94
N LEU A 17 -25.49 -3.79 1.15
CA LEU A 17 -25.39 -2.84 2.25
C LEU A 17 -25.53 -3.52 3.61
N ALA A 18 -26.43 -4.50 3.75
CA ALA A 18 -26.56 -5.28 4.97
C ALA A 18 -25.30 -6.10 5.27
N ALA A 19 -24.75 -6.80 4.26
CA ALA A 19 -23.51 -7.54 4.40
C ALA A 19 -22.34 -6.61 4.80
N PHE A 20 -22.21 -5.46 4.16
CA PHE A 20 -21.21 -4.44 4.49
C PHE A 20 -21.41 -3.88 5.91
N SER A 21 -22.64 -3.62 6.31
CA SER A 21 -22.93 -3.10 7.66
C SER A 21 -22.55 -4.09 8.74
N VAL A 22 -22.89 -5.37 8.57
CA VAL A 22 -22.57 -6.43 9.54
C VAL A 22 -21.09 -6.81 9.51
N GLY A 23 -20.48 -6.91 8.32
CA GLY A 23 -19.11 -7.39 8.17
C GLY A 23 -18.05 -6.29 8.37
N PHE A 24 -18.40 -5.03 8.19
CA PHE A 24 -17.43 -3.92 8.25
C PHE A 24 -17.85 -2.83 9.25
N ILE A 25 -19.03 -2.21 9.08
CA ILE A 25 -19.40 -1.04 9.90
C ILE A 25 -19.51 -1.42 11.38
N TYR A 26 -20.23 -2.51 11.69
CA TYR A 26 -20.42 -2.93 13.07
C TYR A 26 -19.09 -3.28 13.78
N PRO A 27 -18.19 -4.12 13.24
CA PRO A 27 -16.90 -4.39 13.85
C PRO A 27 -16.01 -3.13 13.95
N PHE A 28 -16.08 -2.22 12.98
CA PHE A 28 -15.33 -0.97 12.99
C PHE A 28 -15.76 -0.06 14.14
N VAL A 29 -17.08 0.17 14.30
CA VAL A 29 -17.64 0.98 15.39
C VAL A 29 -17.34 0.33 16.74
N GLN A 30 -17.46 -1.00 16.83
CA GLN A 30 -17.11 -1.75 18.04
C GLN A 30 -15.61 -1.64 18.36
N GLY A 31 -14.74 -1.73 17.38
CA GLY A 31 -13.31 -1.53 17.53
C GLY A 31 -12.98 -0.11 17.99
N LEU A 32 -13.68 0.90 17.46
CA LEU A 32 -13.54 2.29 17.91
C LEU A 32 -13.94 2.45 19.38
N TYR A 33 -15.03 1.84 19.82
CA TYR A 33 -15.41 1.84 21.24
C TYR A 33 -14.37 1.12 22.11
N LEU A 34 -13.88 -0.05 21.68
CA LEU A 34 -12.87 -0.83 22.40
C LEU A 34 -11.53 -0.14 22.53
N SER A 35 -11.22 0.81 21.66
CA SER A 35 -9.98 1.61 21.78
C SER A 35 -9.95 2.49 23.03
N PHE A 36 -11.11 2.80 23.61
CA PHE A 36 -11.26 3.50 24.90
C PHE A 36 -11.35 2.56 26.10
N CYS A 37 -11.23 1.24 25.91
CA CYS A 37 -11.44 0.25 26.94
C CYS A 37 -10.18 -0.55 27.24
N LYS A 38 -10.07 -1.04 28.48
CA LYS A 38 -9.20 -2.19 28.84
C LYS A 38 -10.02 -3.46 28.74
N PHE A 39 -9.56 -4.47 28.00
CA PHE A 39 -10.32 -5.70 27.81
C PHE A 39 -9.43 -6.92 27.52
N THR A 40 -9.89 -8.09 27.93
CA THR A 40 -9.36 -9.39 27.47
C THR A 40 -10.28 -10.01 26.43
N THR A 41 -11.59 -9.84 26.65
CA THR A 41 -12.65 -10.23 25.73
C THR A 41 -13.66 -9.08 25.64
N ILE A 42 -14.41 -9.01 24.54
CA ILE A 42 -15.40 -7.96 24.30
C ILE A 42 -16.39 -7.83 25.45
N LYS A 43 -16.82 -8.97 26.05
CA LYS A 43 -17.78 -9.00 27.18
C LYS A 43 -17.19 -8.46 28.50
N LYS A 44 -15.87 -8.43 28.64
CA LYS A 44 -15.17 -7.97 29.86
C LYS A 44 -14.41 -6.67 29.58
N ALA A 45 -14.97 -5.79 28.77
CA ALA A 45 -14.41 -4.49 28.48
C ALA A 45 -14.79 -3.49 29.59
N THR A 46 -13.81 -2.78 30.13
CA THR A 46 -13.98 -1.69 31.08
C THR A 46 -13.51 -0.39 30.46
N PHE A 47 -14.35 0.64 30.50
CA PHE A 47 -14.00 1.94 29.93
C PHE A 47 -12.82 2.57 30.70
N ASN A 48 -11.83 3.04 29.96
CA ASN A 48 -10.58 3.60 30.49
C ASN A 48 -10.28 5.02 29.99
N GLY A 49 -11.27 5.69 29.39
CA GLY A 49 -11.06 7.03 28.85
C GLY A 49 -10.00 7.07 27.75
N PHE A 50 -9.12 8.08 27.81
CA PHE A 50 -8.07 8.31 26.81
C PHE A 50 -6.69 7.70 27.17
N ASP A 51 -6.58 6.93 28.25
CA ASP A 51 -5.29 6.37 28.70
C ASP A 51 -4.61 5.51 27.63
N ASN A 52 -5.40 4.76 26.85
CA ASN A 52 -4.86 3.95 25.76
C ASN A 52 -4.21 4.80 24.67
N TYR A 53 -4.81 5.94 24.37
CA TYR A 53 -4.27 6.90 23.40
C TYR A 53 -3.04 7.62 23.95
N ALA A 54 -3.06 8.01 25.22
CA ALA A 54 -1.90 8.60 25.88
C ALA A 54 -0.70 7.64 25.83
N TYR A 55 -0.93 6.36 26.16
CA TYR A 55 0.12 5.34 26.02
C TYR A 55 0.61 5.21 24.57
N ALA A 56 -0.29 5.06 23.59
CA ALA A 56 0.08 4.88 22.19
C ALA A 56 0.91 6.04 21.64
N LEU A 57 0.59 7.29 22.05
CA LEU A 57 1.32 8.49 21.61
C LEU A 57 2.67 8.67 22.29
N THR A 58 2.88 8.08 23.47
CA THR A 58 4.17 8.13 24.21
C THR A 58 5.06 6.92 23.94
N ASP A 59 4.55 5.89 23.27
CA ASP A 59 5.29 4.66 22.97
C ASP A 59 6.35 4.89 21.89
N SER A 60 7.61 4.76 22.25
CA SER A 60 8.76 4.95 21.36
C SER A 60 8.82 3.90 20.25
N GLU A 61 8.41 2.63 20.52
CA GLU A 61 8.37 1.57 19.52
C GLU A 61 7.34 1.87 18.42
N PHE A 62 6.19 2.46 18.79
CA PHE A 62 5.18 2.88 17.85
C PHE A 62 5.69 3.97 16.88
N TRP A 63 6.38 4.99 17.42
CA TRP A 63 6.94 6.06 16.59
C TRP A 63 8.11 5.60 15.74
N HIS A 64 8.95 4.70 16.26
CA HIS A 64 9.99 4.06 15.45
C HIS A 64 9.38 3.31 14.26
N SER A 65 8.39 2.46 14.50
CA SER A 65 7.68 1.71 13.44
C SER A 65 6.95 2.64 12.46
N PHE A 66 6.42 3.78 12.93
CA PHE A 66 5.82 4.79 12.05
C PHE A 66 6.85 5.38 11.08
N TRP A 67 7.99 5.84 11.58
CA TRP A 67 9.02 6.46 10.73
C TRP A 67 9.67 5.45 9.80
N PHE A 68 9.89 4.23 10.26
CA PHE A 68 10.38 3.14 9.42
C PHE A 68 9.39 2.84 8.27
N THR A 69 8.10 2.75 8.58
CA THR A 69 7.03 2.55 7.58
C THR A 69 6.92 3.74 6.62
N ALA A 70 7.01 4.97 7.12
CA ALA A 70 6.96 6.17 6.29
C ALA A 70 8.14 6.22 5.31
N LEU A 71 9.36 5.98 5.78
CA LEU A 71 10.55 5.92 4.93
C LEU A 71 10.42 4.81 3.88
N PHE A 72 10.01 3.61 4.29
CA PHE A 72 9.75 2.50 3.39
C PHE A 72 8.72 2.86 2.32
N THR A 73 7.60 3.46 2.73
CA THR A 73 6.52 3.85 1.82
C THR A 73 6.98 4.88 0.80
N VAL A 74 7.74 5.89 1.22
CA VAL A 74 8.28 6.91 0.29
C VAL A 74 9.22 6.27 -0.73
N VAL A 75 10.18 5.48 -0.26
CA VAL A 75 11.19 4.85 -1.15
C VAL A 75 10.51 3.87 -2.11
N SER A 76 9.65 2.98 -1.61
CA SER A 76 8.95 1.99 -2.44
C SER A 76 8.01 2.67 -3.43
N THR A 77 7.26 3.71 -3.03
CA THR A 77 6.37 4.45 -3.93
C THR A 77 7.14 5.06 -5.09
N VAL A 78 8.27 5.72 -4.84
CA VAL A 78 9.08 6.31 -5.91
C VAL A 78 9.62 5.23 -6.85
N LEU A 79 10.22 4.18 -6.30
CA LEU A 79 10.82 3.11 -7.12
C LEU A 79 9.77 2.38 -7.95
N ILE A 80 8.65 1.97 -7.34
CA ILE A 80 7.59 1.24 -8.03
C ILE A 80 7.01 2.07 -9.17
N ASN A 81 6.67 3.34 -8.91
CA ASN A 81 6.03 4.19 -9.92
C ASN A 81 6.99 4.53 -11.06
N VAL A 82 8.25 4.85 -10.78
CA VAL A 82 9.25 5.15 -11.80
C VAL A 82 9.51 3.93 -12.68
N ILE A 83 9.74 2.75 -12.08
CA ILE A 83 10.04 1.53 -12.83
C ILE A 83 8.80 1.06 -13.60
N ALA A 84 7.61 1.05 -12.98
CA ALA A 84 6.36 0.65 -13.63
C ALA A 84 6.03 1.55 -14.82
N PHE A 85 6.20 2.87 -14.69
CA PHE A 85 6.00 3.82 -15.78
C PHE A 85 7.01 3.63 -16.92
N ALA A 86 8.29 3.43 -16.60
CA ALA A 86 9.31 3.14 -17.60
C ALA A 86 9.03 1.86 -18.40
N ILE A 87 8.62 0.78 -17.72
CA ILE A 87 8.21 -0.47 -18.38
C ILE A 87 6.94 -0.26 -19.21
N ALA A 88 5.95 0.49 -18.70
CA ALA A 88 4.73 0.81 -19.44
C ALA A 88 5.03 1.59 -20.74
N LEU A 89 5.92 2.59 -20.69
CA LEU A 89 6.38 3.31 -21.87
C LEU A 89 7.05 2.38 -22.88
N ALA A 90 7.90 1.46 -22.42
CA ALA A 90 8.52 0.47 -23.31
C ALA A 90 7.48 -0.43 -23.98
N LEU A 91 6.54 -1.00 -23.21
CA LEU A 91 5.55 -1.96 -23.69
C LEU A 91 4.40 -1.34 -24.52
N THR A 92 4.21 -0.03 -24.50
CA THR A 92 3.29 0.69 -25.39
C THR A 92 3.87 0.96 -26.78
N ASN A 93 5.19 0.85 -26.95
CA ASN A 93 5.87 0.99 -28.25
C ASN A 93 5.84 -0.35 -29.01
N LYS A 94 4.75 -0.73 -29.64
CA LYS A 94 4.57 -1.88 -30.61
C LYS A 94 5.62 -3.01 -30.53
N ILE A 95 6.06 -3.42 -29.31
CA ILE A 95 7.03 -4.50 -29.12
C ILE A 95 6.35 -5.85 -29.34
N LYS A 96 6.95 -6.71 -30.18
CA LYS A 96 6.47 -8.09 -30.36
C LYS A 96 6.50 -8.83 -29.03
N GLY A 97 5.38 -9.46 -28.65
CA GLY A 97 5.29 -10.18 -27.37
C GLY A 97 4.90 -9.31 -26.17
N SER A 98 4.47 -8.05 -26.35
CA SER A 98 4.05 -7.15 -25.27
C SER A 98 3.08 -7.81 -24.27
N ASN A 99 2.12 -8.62 -24.73
CA ASN A 99 1.17 -9.30 -23.87
C ASN A 99 1.82 -10.36 -22.97
N PHE A 100 2.84 -11.06 -23.47
CA PHE A 100 3.61 -12.01 -22.66
C PHE A 100 4.32 -11.29 -21.51
N PHE A 101 5.02 -10.18 -21.79
CA PHE A 101 5.69 -9.39 -20.76
C PHE A 101 4.70 -8.81 -19.74
N ARG A 102 3.55 -8.31 -20.19
CA ARG A 102 2.47 -7.85 -19.26
C ARG A 102 2.05 -8.95 -18.31
N THR A 103 1.85 -10.17 -18.79
CA THR A 103 1.46 -11.31 -17.96
C THR A 103 2.56 -11.68 -16.97
N VAL A 104 3.81 -11.78 -17.41
CA VAL A 104 4.94 -12.16 -16.56
C VAL A 104 5.18 -11.12 -15.43
N PHE A 105 5.14 -9.83 -15.75
CA PHE A 105 5.29 -8.78 -14.73
C PHE A 105 4.10 -8.70 -13.76
N PHE A 106 2.90 -9.05 -14.21
CA PHE A 106 1.71 -9.01 -13.35
C PHE A 106 1.60 -10.22 -12.41
N MET A 107 2.16 -11.37 -12.79
CA MET A 107 2.03 -12.64 -12.07
C MET A 107 2.42 -12.55 -10.58
N PRO A 108 3.53 -11.88 -10.18
CA PRO A 108 3.91 -11.75 -8.79
C PRO A 108 2.84 -11.16 -7.87
N ASN A 109 2.03 -10.25 -8.40
CA ASN A 109 0.96 -9.60 -7.63
C ASN A 109 -0.19 -10.56 -7.21
N LEU A 110 -0.31 -11.71 -7.88
CA LEU A 110 -1.32 -12.72 -7.58
C LEU A 110 -0.92 -13.66 -6.42
N ILE A 111 0.35 -13.61 -5.99
CA ILE A 111 0.86 -14.46 -4.93
C ILE A 111 0.61 -13.79 -3.58
N GLY A 112 0.08 -14.56 -2.61
CA GLY A 112 -0.18 -14.06 -1.26
C GLY A 112 1.09 -13.59 -0.54
N GLY A 113 0.98 -12.48 0.20
CA GLY A 113 2.11 -11.79 0.82
C GLY A 113 2.94 -12.65 1.77
N ILE A 114 2.30 -13.50 2.58
CA ILE A 114 3.00 -14.42 3.50
C ILE A 114 3.86 -15.43 2.73
N VAL A 115 3.29 -16.08 1.71
CA VAL A 115 4.00 -17.08 0.90
C VAL A 115 5.19 -16.42 0.21
N LEU A 116 4.96 -15.25 -0.36
CA LEU A 116 5.99 -14.45 -1.02
C LEU A 116 7.11 -14.05 -0.04
N GLY A 117 6.73 -13.59 1.15
CA GLY A 117 7.68 -13.20 2.18
C GLY A 117 8.62 -14.34 2.56
N TYR A 118 8.12 -15.55 2.78
CA TYR A 118 8.95 -16.71 3.10
C TYR A 118 9.84 -17.16 1.94
N ILE A 119 9.33 -17.16 0.71
CA ILE A 119 10.15 -17.49 -0.47
C ILE A 119 11.32 -16.51 -0.59
N TRP A 120 11.03 -15.20 -0.51
CA TRP A 120 12.05 -14.18 -0.60
C TRP A 120 13.01 -14.18 0.60
N GLN A 121 12.55 -14.53 1.81
CA GLN A 121 13.40 -14.71 2.97
C GLN A 121 14.48 -15.77 2.70
N ILE A 122 14.09 -16.92 2.16
CA ILE A 122 15.03 -18.02 1.83
C ILE A 122 16.01 -17.55 0.74
N LEU A 123 15.50 -16.96 -0.35
CA LEU A 123 16.33 -16.51 -1.49
C LEU A 123 17.33 -15.43 -1.09
N LEU A 124 16.88 -14.41 -0.36
CA LEU A 124 17.74 -13.31 0.05
C LEU A 124 18.75 -13.73 1.12
N ASN A 125 18.35 -14.56 2.08
CA ASN A 125 19.27 -15.09 3.07
C ASN A 125 20.33 -16.01 2.44
N CYS A 126 19.97 -16.81 1.45
CA CYS A 126 20.94 -17.61 0.68
C CYS A 126 21.92 -16.69 -0.05
N ALA A 127 21.45 -15.65 -0.73
CA ALA A 127 22.31 -14.67 -1.43
C ALA A 127 23.24 -13.92 -0.46
N LEU A 128 22.72 -13.49 0.69
CA LEU A 128 23.52 -12.82 1.73
C LEU A 128 24.58 -13.73 2.31
N SER A 129 24.23 -15.00 2.56
CA SER A 129 25.19 -16.01 3.07
C SER A 129 26.34 -16.26 2.07
N LEU A 130 26.04 -16.34 0.77
CA LEU A 130 27.07 -16.47 -0.27
C LEU A 130 28.00 -15.26 -0.35
N LEU A 131 27.51 -14.08 0.05
CA LEU A 131 28.29 -12.82 0.09
C LEU A 131 28.96 -12.58 1.44
N GLU A 132 28.89 -13.54 2.37
CA GLU A 132 29.40 -13.42 3.75
C GLU A 132 28.82 -12.22 4.51
N LYS A 133 27.54 -11.89 4.25
CA LYS A 133 26.81 -10.80 4.88
C LYS A 133 25.82 -11.30 5.93
N PRO A 134 25.49 -10.47 6.95
CA PRO A 134 24.45 -10.82 7.93
C PRO A 134 23.11 -11.12 7.26
N LEU A 135 22.38 -12.11 7.81
CA LEU A 135 21.03 -12.45 7.36
C LEU A 135 20.06 -11.28 7.59
N LEU A 136 18.93 -11.29 6.90
CA LEU A 136 17.90 -10.23 6.98
C LEU A 136 17.46 -9.93 8.41
N ALA A 137 17.27 -10.97 9.24
CA ALA A 137 16.86 -10.82 10.64
C ALA A 137 17.97 -10.34 11.58
N LEU A 138 19.24 -10.31 11.13
CA LEU A 138 20.36 -9.84 11.93
C LEU A 138 20.74 -8.38 11.66
N ASN A 139 20.18 -7.78 10.61
CA ASN A 139 20.51 -6.40 10.21
C ASN A 139 19.29 -5.69 9.64
N ALA A 140 18.84 -4.64 10.33
CA ALA A 140 17.66 -3.88 9.92
C ALA A 140 17.78 -3.24 8.53
N THR A 141 18.99 -2.84 8.11
CA THR A 141 19.21 -2.27 6.77
C THR A 141 19.01 -3.32 5.69
N TYR A 142 19.51 -4.55 5.87
CA TYR A 142 19.25 -5.64 4.93
C TYR A 142 17.78 -6.06 4.95
N GLY A 143 17.13 -6.05 6.11
CA GLY A 143 15.68 -6.25 6.24
C GLY A 143 14.90 -5.20 5.43
N PHE A 144 15.25 -3.92 5.57
CA PHE A 144 14.65 -2.82 4.82
C PHE A 144 14.83 -2.99 3.30
N ILE A 145 16.06 -3.25 2.84
CA ILE A 145 16.35 -3.45 1.42
C ILE A 145 15.60 -4.68 0.89
N GLY A 146 15.57 -5.77 1.66
CA GLY A 146 14.83 -6.98 1.30
C GLY A 146 13.34 -6.71 1.11
N LEU A 147 12.71 -5.95 2.02
CA LEU A 147 11.31 -5.52 1.90
C LEU A 147 11.08 -4.66 0.66
N ILE A 148 11.99 -3.72 0.34
CA ILE A 148 11.90 -2.89 -0.87
C ILE A 148 11.97 -3.74 -2.14
N ILE A 149 12.93 -4.66 -2.23
CA ILE A 149 13.08 -5.55 -3.39
C ILE A 149 11.81 -6.39 -3.59
N LEU A 150 11.32 -7.02 -2.52
CA LEU A 150 10.12 -7.85 -2.56
C LEU A 150 8.91 -7.03 -3.01
N MET A 151 8.69 -5.86 -2.39
CA MET A 151 7.55 -5.01 -2.69
C MET A 151 7.59 -4.47 -4.11
N CYS A 152 8.78 -4.04 -4.60
CA CYS A 152 8.96 -3.62 -5.98
C CYS A 152 8.64 -4.75 -6.95
N TRP A 153 9.18 -5.94 -6.74
CA TRP A 153 8.93 -7.10 -7.60
C TRP A 153 7.44 -7.48 -7.63
N GLN A 154 6.74 -7.39 -6.51
CA GLN A 154 5.32 -7.72 -6.40
C GLN A 154 4.41 -6.67 -7.06
N GLN A 155 4.71 -5.37 -6.90
CA GLN A 155 3.77 -4.29 -7.22
C GLN A 155 4.01 -3.63 -8.59
N ILE A 156 5.23 -3.70 -9.13
CA ILE A 156 5.59 -3.02 -10.38
C ILE A 156 4.65 -3.43 -11.53
N GLY A 157 4.35 -4.72 -11.66
CA GLY A 157 3.52 -5.21 -12.74
C GLY A 157 2.07 -4.73 -12.67
N TYR A 158 1.51 -4.62 -11.49
CA TYR A 158 0.16 -4.09 -11.30
C TYR A 158 0.09 -2.60 -11.66
N MET A 159 1.03 -1.80 -11.17
CA MET A 159 1.08 -0.37 -11.50
C MET A 159 1.38 -0.14 -12.98
N MET A 160 2.24 -0.96 -13.58
CA MET A 160 2.54 -0.94 -15.02
C MET A 160 1.27 -1.08 -15.88
N ILE A 161 0.34 -1.98 -15.52
CA ILE A 161 -0.91 -2.15 -16.27
C ILE A 161 -1.77 -0.88 -16.23
N ILE A 162 -1.86 -0.23 -15.07
CA ILE A 162 -2.60 1.03 -14.92
C ILE A 162 -1.96 2.13 -15.78
N TYR A 163 -0.62 2.22 -15.79
CA TYR A 163 0.10 3.16 -16.65
C TYR A 163 -0.06 2.86 -18.14
N ILE A 164 -0.08 1.58 -18.54
CA ILE A 164 -0.34 1.19 -19.94
C ILE A 164 -1.72 1.67 -20.36
N ALA A 165 -2.75 1.47 -19.52
CA ALA A 165 -4.10 1.94 -19.82
C ALA A 165 -4.15 3.46 -19.99
N GLY A 166 -3.49 4.22 -19.11
CA GLY A 166 -3.38 5.67 -19.21
C GLY A 166 -2.62 6.14 -20.45
N LEU A 167 -1.52 5.47 -20.81
CA LEU A 167 -0.76 5.81 -22.01
C LEU A 167 -1.54 5.51 -23.30
N GLN A 168 -2.34 4.44 -23.31
CA GLN A 168 -3.16 4.05 -24.46
C GLN A 168 -4.42 4.91 -24.62
N SER A 169 -4.82 5.70 -23.61
CA SER A 169 -5.93 6.64 -23.71
C SER A 169 -5.57 7.95 -24.42
N ILE A 170 -4.27 8.20 -24.65
CA ILE A 170 -3.80 9.41 -25.35
C ILE A 170 -4.05 9.22 -26.84
N PRO A 171 -4.81 10.15 -27.52
CA PRO A 171 -5.02 10.09 -28.97
C PRO A 171 -3.67 10.17 -29.71
N ASP A 172 -3.51 9.31 -30.73
CA ASP A 172 -2.30 9.31 -31.56
C ASP A 172 -2.06 10.64 -32.26
N ASP A 173 -3.14 11.36 -32.62
CA ASP A 173 -3.11 12.69 -33.27
C ASP A 173 -2.27 13.70 -32.49
N TYR A 174 -2.30 13.68 -31.15
CA TYR A 174 -1.48 14.59 -30.33
C TYR A 174 0.02 14.31 -30.49
N ILE A 175 0.37 13.05 -30.63
CA ILE A 175 1.78 12.64 -30.79
C ILE A 175 2.23 12.92 -32.21
N GLU A 176 1.37 12.72 -33.21
CA GLU A 176 1.67 12.97 -34.63
C GLU A 176 1.82 14.48 -34.89
N ALA A 177 0.89 15.30 -34.41
CA ALA A 177 0.99 16.75 -34.52
C ALA A 177 2.30 17.31 -33.90
N ALA A 178 2.64 16.84 -32.70
CA ALA A 178 3.87 17.25 -32.04
C ALA A 178 5.14 16.85 -32.82
N LYS A 179 5.12 15.69 -33.50
CA LYS A 179 6.24 15.26 -34.37
C LYS A 179 6.36 16.13 -35.62
N ILE A 180 5.22 16.54 -36.21
CA ILE A 180 5.18 17.46 -37.35
C ILE A 180 5.74 18.82 -36.96
N ASP A 181 5.46 19.29 -35.72
CA ASP A 181 5.99 20.51 -35.14
C ASP A 181 7.47 20.41 -34.73
N GLY A 182 8.12 19.26 -34.96
CA GLY A 182 9.55 19.04 -34.68
C GLY A 182 9.86 18.77 -33.21
N ALA A 183 8.87 18.37 -32.38
CA ALA A 183 9.10 18.05 -30.99
C ALA A 183 9.98 16.81 -30.81
N THR A 184 10.98 16.89 -29.92
CA THR A 184 11.82 15.76 -29.55
C THR A 184 11.07 14.75 -28.71
N THR A 185 11.55 13.49 -28.65
CA THR A 185 10.96 12.42 -27.84
C THR A 185 10.81 12.83 -26.35
N GLY A 186 11.79 13.55 -25.81
CA GLY A 186 11.72 14.09 -24.45
C GLY A 186 10.61 15.13 -24.27
N GLN A 187 10.46 16.04 -25.24
CA GLN A 187 9.37 17.03 -25.22
C GLN A 187 8.00 16.36 -25.27
N ILE A 188 7.83 15.36 -26.12
CA ILE A 188 6.59 14.55 -26.21
C ILE A 188 6.33 13.84 -24.86
N LEU A 189 7.37 13.27 -24.22
CA LEU A 189 7.22 12.61 -22.93
C LEU A 189 6.76 13.58 -21.84
N PHE A 190 7.51 14.68 -21.63
CA PHE A 190 7.26 15.58 -20.49
C PHE A 190 6.13 16.57 -20.70
N ARG A 191 5.84 16.97 -21.96
CA ARG A 191 4.81 17.97 -22.24
C ARG A 191 3.47 17.39 -22.71
N ILE A 192 3.46 16.15 -23.21
CA ILE A 192 2.24 15.51 -23.71
C ILE A 192 1.90 14.27 -22.89
N LYS A 193 2.79 13.24 -22.85
CA LYS A 193 2.44 11.96 -22.23
C LYS A 193 2.24 12.09 -20.72
N ILE A 194 3.19 12.64 -19.97
CA ILE A 194 3.09 12.76 -18.51
C ILE A 194 1.86 13.56 -18.07
N PRO A 195 1.56 14.77 -18.63
CA PRO A 195 0.36 15.51 -18.23
C PRO A 195 -0.94 14.76 -18.53
N ASN A 196 -1.05 14.07 -19.67
CA ASN A 196 -2.25 13.30 -20.00
C ASN A 196 -2.41 12.01 -19.17
N VAL A 197 -1.33 11.44 -18.64
CA VAL A 197 -1.34 10.25 -17.76
C VAL A 197 -1.44 10.64 -16.28
N MET A 198 -1.56 11.92 -15.94
CA MET A 198 -1.68 12.37 -14.53
C MET A 198 -2.76 11.62 -13.73
N PRO A 199 -3.96 11.30 -14.26
CA PRO A 199 -4.94 10.51 -13.53
C PRO A 199 -4.40 9.12 -13.13
N SER A 200 -3.66 8.44 -14.02
CA SER A 200 -3.03 7.16 -13.69
C SER A 200 -1.91 7.32 -12.67
N ILE A 201 -1.11 8.39 -12.74
CA ILE A 201 -0.08 8.70 -11.74
C ILE A 201 -0.72 8.91 -10.36
N THR A 202 -1.85 9.64 -10.29
CA THR A 202 -2.61 9.84 -9.05
C THR A 202 -3.06 8.52 -8.45
N ILE A 203 -3.67 7.64 -9.26
CA ILE A 203 -4.16 6.33 -8.81
C ILE A 203 -3.01 5.44 -8.36
N CYS A 204 -1.95 5.31 -9.17
CA CYS A 204 -0.79 4.47 -8.83
C CYS A 204 -0.09 4.96 -7.55
N THR A 205 0.10 6.26 -7.40
CA THR A 205 0.69 6.84 -6.19
C THR A 205 -0.18 6.60 -4.96
N PHE A 206 -1.50 6.78 -5.08
CA PHE A 206 -2.45 6.47 -4.01
C PHE A 206 -2.39 5.01 -3.57
N LEU A 207 -2.41 4.08 -4.54
CA LEU A 207 -2.37 2.64 -4.28
C LEU A 207 -1.03 2.23 -3.64
N THR A 208 0.09 2.73 -4.14
CA THR A 208 1.41 2.39 -3.59
C THR A 208 1.63 2.94 -2.19
N ILE A 209 1.19 4.16 -1.89
CA ILE A 209 1.25 4.73 -0.53
C ILE A 209 0.37 3.91 0.43
N THR A 210 -0.88 3.64 0.06
CA THR A 210 -1.79 2.90 0.93
C THR A 210 -1.33 1.46 1.16
N ASN A 211 -0.77 0.78 0.15
CA ASN A 211 -0.21 -0.56 0.27
C ASN A 211 1.07 -0.56 1.12
N GLY A 212 1.93 0.45 0.98
CA GLY A 212 3.14 0.61 1.80
C GLY A 212 2.83 0.74 3.29
N PHE A 213 1.90 1.63 3.65
CA PHE A 213 1.49 1.77 5.06
C PHE A 213 0.83 0.52 5.62
N LYS A 214 0.02 -0.19 4.84
CA LYS A 214 -0.68 -1.42 5.28
C LYS A 214 0.16 -2.69 5.19
N LEU A 215 1.44 -2.60 4.82
CA LEU A 215 2.30 -3.75 4.65
C LEU A 215 2.45 -4.50 5.98
N PHE A 216 1.90 -5.71 6.03
CA PHE A 216 1.93 -6.60 7.19
C PHE A 216 2.53 -7.96 6.84
N ASP A 217 1.91 -8.68 5.90
CA ASP A 217 2.22 -10.06 5.56
C ASP A 217 3.69 -10.27 5.19
N GLN A 218 4.22 -9.40 4.34
CA GLN A 218 5.60 -9.48 3.88
C GLN A 218 6.58 -9.13 4.99
N ASN A 219 6.29 -8.15 5.84
CA ASN A 219 7.15 -7.82 6.98
C ASN A 219 7.17 -8.96 8.01
N LEU A 220 6.00 -9.53 8.32
CA LEU A 220 5.88 -10.69 9.22
C LEU A 220 6.69 -11.88 8.71
N ALA A 221 6.57 -12.21 7.41
CA ALA A 221 7.20 -13.40 6.85
C ALA A 221 8.68 -13.20 6.50
N LEU A 222 9.11 -12.00 6.08
CA LEU A 222 10.48 -11.75 5.64
C LEU A 222 11.44 -11.51 6.80
N THR A 223 11.08 -10.66 7.76
CA THR A 223 11.95 -10.24 8.85
C THR A 223 11.37 -10.50 10.24
N GLY A 224 10.03 -10.62 10.36
CA GLY A 224 9.35 -10.70 11.65
C GLY A 224 9.54 -9.46 12.54
N GLY A 225 10.06 -8.35 11.97
CA GLY A 225 10.41 -7.14 12.74
C GLY A 225 11.84 -7.15 13.30
N GLU A 226 12.58 -8.24 13.13
CA GLU A 226 13.95 -8.39 13.68
C GLU A 226 14.98 -7.50 12.93
N PRO A 227 16.13 -7.13 13.58
CA PRO A 227 16.49 -7.43 14.96
C PRO A 227 15.85 -6.45 15.96
N ALA A 228 15.43 -6.96 17.12
CA ALA A 228 14.93 -6.16 18.24
C ALA A 228 13.87 -5.09 17.84
N HIS A 229 12.91 -5.45 17.02
CA HIS A 229 11.87 -4.59 16.43
C HIS A 229 12.37 -3.48 15.49
N ALA A 230 13.67 -3.46 15.14
CA ALA A 230 14.24 -2.39 14.31
C ALA A 230 13.75 -2.40 12.85
N SER A 231 13.27 -3.55 12.32
CA SER A 231 12.63 -3.66 10.99
C SER A 231 11.11 -3.82 11.09
N GLU A 232 10.52 -3.53 12.25
CA GLU A 232 9.10 -3.68 12.49
C GLU A 232 8.31 -2.54 11.86
N MET A 233 7.43 -2.87 10.93
CA MET A 233 6.52 -1.90 10.33
C MET A 233 5.29 -1.67 11.22
N LEU A 234 4.63 -0.55 11.02
CA LEU A 234 3.55 -0.06 11.88
C LEU A 234 2.39 -1.05 12.04
N ALA A 235 1.99 -1.73 10.97
CA ALA A 235 0.93 -2.74 11.03
C ALA A 235 1.35 -3.97 11.86
N LEU A 236 2.63 -4.37 11.79
CA LEU A 236 3.18 -5.46 12.60
C LEU A 236 3.33 -5.06 14.07
N ASN A 237 3.74 -3.81 14.37
CA ASN A 237 3.78 -3.28 15.73
C ASN A 237 2.41 -3.30 16.41
N ILE A 238 1.36 -2.88 15.69
CA ILE A 238 -0.01 -2.93 16.17
C ILE A 238 -0.42 -4.38 16.49
N TYR A 239 -0.14 -5.29 15.57
CA TYR A 239 -0.43 -6.72 15.74
C TYR A 239 0.31 -7.29 16.97
N ASN A 240 1.60 -7.04 17.11
CA ASN A 240 2.40 -7.52 18.23
C ASN A 240 1.94 -6.91 19.56
N THR A 241 1.56 -5.63 19.58
CA THR A 241 0.97 -4.99 20.77
C THR A 241 -0.32 -5.69 21.20
N PHE A 242 -1.18 -6.07 20.24
CA PHE A 242 -2.48 -6.64 20.51
C PHE A 242 -2.44 -8.12 20.86
N TYR A 243 -1.61 -8.92 20.17
CA TYR A 243 -1.62 -10.39 20.25
C TYR A 243 -0.44 -10.97 21.01
N SER A 244 0.75 -10.39 20.94
CA SER A 244 1.96 -10.97 21.53
C SER A 244 2.18 -10.58 22.98
N ARG A 245 1.53 -9.52 23.46
CA ARG A 245 1.62 -9.05 24.85
C ARG A 245 0.43 -9.55 25.67
N THR A 246 0.69 -9.98 26.92
CA THR A 246 -0.33 -10.52 27.82
C THR A 246 -0.85 -9.46 28.78
N GLY A 247 -2.18 -9.43 29.00
CA GLY A 247 -2.85 -8.52 29.91
C GLY A 247 -3.97 -7.70 29.24
N PRO A 248 -4.97 -7.27 30.00
CA PRO A 248 -6.16 -6.58 29.49
C PRO A 248 -5.85 -5.22 28.87
N GLN A 249 -4.81 -4.54 29.32
CA GLN A 249 -4.41 -3.22 28.83
C GLN A 249 -3.85 -3.28 27.40
N TRP A 250 -3.11 -4.35 27.05
CA TRP A 250 -2.42 -4.44 25.75
C TRP A 250 -3.37 -4.49 24.56
N LYS A 251 -4.52 -5.14 24.72
CA LYS A 251 -5.54 -5.13 23.68
C LYS A 251 -6.14 -3.74 23.45
N GLY A 252 -6.37 -2.99 24.53
CA GLY A 252 -6.78 -1.60 24.46
C GLY A 252 -5.73 -0.71 23.77
N TYR A 253 -4.46 -0.88 24.15
CA TYR A 253 -3.34 -0.14 23.53
C TYR A 253 -3.20 -0.46 22.03
N GLY A 254 -3.22 -1.74 21.66
CA GLY A 254 -3.18 -2.16 20.26
C GLY A 254 -4.36 -1.61 19.44
N GLN A 255 -5.56 -1.59 20.05
CA GLN A 255 -6.75 -1.03 19.40
C GLN A 255 -6.64 0.50 19.23
N ALA A 256 -6.13 1.22 20.22
CA ALA A 256 -5.89 2.67 20.11
C ALA A 256 -4.84 2.99 19.04
N LYS A 257 -3.73 2.24 18.99
CA LYS A 257 -2.72 2.34 17.92
C LYS A 257 -3.35 2.12 16.54
N ALA A 258 -4.23 1.12 16.40
CA ALA A 258 -4.92 0.84 15.13
C ALA A 258 -5.82 2.02 14.70
N VAL A 259 -6.52 2.67 15.63
CA VAL A 259 -7.34 3.86 15.33
C VAL A 259 -6.46 5.04 14.92
N ILE A 260 -5.37 5.31 15.65
CA ILE A 260 -4.40 6.37 15.28
C ILE A 260 -3.84 6.09 13.89
N PHE A 261 -3.44 4.86 13.61
CA PHE A 261 -2.94 4.43 12.30
C PHE A 261 -3.97 4.68 11.19
N CYS A 262 -5.23 4.29 11.40
CA CYS A 262 -6.31 4.52 10.44
C CYS A 262 -6.46 6.02 10.12
N ILE A 263 -6.49 6.87 11.13
CA ILE A 263 -6.57 8.33 10.98
C ILE A 263 -5.36 8.87 10.20
N MET A 264 -4.15 8.44 10.55
CA MET A 264 -2.93 8.88 9.86
C MET A 264 -2.94 8.49 8.37
N VAL A 265 -3.33 7.25 8.04
CA VAL A 265 -3.40 6.79 6.64
C VAL A 265 -4.47 7.57 5.87
N ILE A 266 -5.62 7.85 6.47
CA ILE A 266 -6.66 8.69 5.84
C ILE A 266 -6.12 10.09 5.55
N ILE A 267 -5.47 10.73 6.51
CA ILE A 267 -4.92 12.09 6.34
C ILE A 267 -3.87 12.10 5.23
N ILE A 268 -2.90 11.18 5.26
CA ILE A 268 -1.84 11.08 4.25
C ILE A 268 -2.44 10.86 2.86
N SER A 269 -3.42 9.96 2.75
CA SER A 269 -4.10 9.66 1.48
C SER A 269 -4.90 10.85 0.95
N MET A 270 -5.59 11.59 1.83
CA MET A 270 -6.33 12.79 1.44
C MET A 270 -5.40 13.92 0.98
N ILE A 271 -4.28 14.11 1.67
CA ILE A 271 -3.26 15.11 1.28
C ILE A 271 -2.70 14.75 -0.11
N GLN A 272 -2.31 13.49 -0.31
CA GLN A 272 -1.78 13.01 -1.58
C GLN A 272 -2.79 13.21 -2.72
N LEU A 273 -4.04 12.78 -2.54
CA LEU A 273 -5.09 12.93 -3.55
C LEU A 273 -5.34 14.40 -3.90
N ARG A 274 -5.37 15.28 -2.90
CA ARG A 274 -5.57 16.70 -3.13
C ARG A 274 -4.42 17.32 -3.92
N PHE A 275 -3.19 16.89 -3.63
CA PHE A 275 -1.98 17.39 -4.29
C PHE A 275 -1.86 16.92 -5.74
N THR A 276 -2.16 15.65 -6.01
CA THR A 276 -2.04 15.10 -7.36
C THR A 276 -3.22 15.48 -8.24
N LYS A 277 -4.45 15.47 -7.71
CA LYS A 277 -5.65 15.84 -8.45
C LYS A 277 -5.61 17.30 -8.93
N SER A 278 -4.95 18.21 -8.20
CA SER A 278 -4.80 19.61 -8.63
C SER A 278 -3.91 19.77 -9.88
N LYS A 279 -3.17 18.74 -10.27
CA LYS A 279 -2.28 18.70 -11.45
C LYS A 279 -2.88 17.93 -12.63
N GLU A 280 -4.07 17.35 -12.47
CA GLU A 280 -4.77 16.67 -13.55
C GLU A 280 -5.30 17.67 -14.55
N VAL A 281 -5.02 17.45 -15.84
CA VAL A 281 -5.62 18.20 -16.93
C VAL A 281 -7.07 17.70 -17.07
N GLN A 282 -8.03 18.59 -16.88
CA GLN A 282 -9.44 18.28 -17.19
C GLN A 282 -9.56 18.08 -18.70
N GLN A 283 -9.86 16.87 -19.11
CA GLN A 283 -10.21 16.51 -20.50
C GLN A 283 -11.68 16.77 -20.75
#